data_fbd6d9ed7b91ba6c56ba1c4580cc7390
#
_entry.id   fbd6d9ed7b91ba6c56ba1c4580cc7390
#
_cell.length_a   1.000
_cell.length_b   1.000
_cell.length_c   1.000
_cell.angle_alpha   90.00
_cell.angle_beta   90.00
_cell.angle_gamma   90.00
#
_symmetry.space_group_name_H-M   'P 1'
#
loop_
_entity.id
_entity.type
_entity.pdbx_description
1 polymer ?
#
loop_
_entity_poly.entity_id
_entity_poly.type
_entity_poly.pdbx_seq_one_letter_code
_entity_poly.pdbx_strand_id
1 'polypeptide(L)'
;VVSVNLSRRTIYDPGLIKFFAETIQKYDVDPKSIEIELTESLAAQDTSFISFVIRKIKSLGFSTSIDDFGIGYSSLSAIKNIDFDVLKLDKSFIDDVEVDKTSESLVSSIISLVHGLKMFVIAEGVENPSQVSILKKHDLDAIQGYYFAKPLEVSEFEALLDHNKFEEAKTKETKKANRRTKKGGDEK
;
A
#
# COMPACT_ATOMS: atom_id res chain seq x y z
N VAL A 1 7.82 -1.68 -3.66
CA VAL A 1 7.64 -0.29 -3.21
C VAL A 1 8.07 -0.20 -1.77
N VAL A 2 8.77 0.87 -1.39
CA VAL A 2 9.16 1.17 -0.01
C VAL A 2 8.42 2.44 0.42
N SER A 3 7.74 2.37 1.56
CA SER A 3 6.98 3.49 2.09
C SER A 3 7.82 4.34 3.05
N VAL A 4 7.62 5.66 3.00
CA VAL A 4 8.33 6.64 3.83
C VAL A 4 7.34 7.62 4.44
N ASN A 5 7.29 7.65 5.77
CA ASN A 5 6.44 8.57 6.52
C ASN A 5 6.88 10.03 6.37
N LEU A 6 5.93 10.89 6.00
CA LEU A 6 6.14 12.32 5.92
C LEU A 6 5.56 13.03 7.14
N SER A 7 6.45 13.52 8.01
CA SER A 7 6.01 14.18 9.23
C SER A 7 5.36 15.54 8.97
N ARG A 8 4.52 15.99 9.92
CA ARG A 8 3.94 17.33 9.90
C ARG A 8 4.99 18.45 9.71
N ARG A 9 6.13 18.33 10.40
CA ARG A 9 7.19 19.33 10.30
C ARG A 9 7.78 19.35 8.89
N THR A 10 7.98 18.19 8.32
CA THR A 10 8.63 18.02 7.01
C THR A 10 7.76 18.51 5.86
N ILE A 11 6.43 18.28 5.92
CA ILE A 11 5.54 18.67 4.82
C ILE A 11 5.44 20.20 4.64
N TYR A 12 5.67 20.98 5.71
CA TYR A 12 5.70 22.43 5.66
C TYR A 12 7.09 23.03 5.34
N ASP A 13 8.10 22.17 5.11
CA ASP A 13 9.45 22.65 4.73
C ASP A 13 9.43 23.13 3.26
N PRO A 14 9.78 24.41 2.99
CA PRO A 14 9.84 24.92 1.62
C PRO A 14 10.85 24.19 0.73
N GLY A 15 11.86 23.54 1.32
CA GLY A 15 12.88 22.77 0.62
C GLY A 15 12.48 21.35 0.25
N LEU A 16 11.32 20.86 0.72
CA LEU A 16 10.90 19.46 0.60
C LEU A 16 10.94 18.92 -0.84
N ILE A 17 10.31 19.64 -1.76
CA ILE A 17 10.20 19.19 -3.17
C ILE A 17 11.58 19.18 -3.83
N LYS A 18 12.40 20.19 -3.54
CA LYS A 18 13.78 20.24 -4.02
C LYS A 18 14.61 19.09 -3.47
N PHE A 19 14.48 18.81 -2.16
CA PHE A 19 15.16 17.68 -1.51
C PHE A 19 14.80 16.35 -2.17
N PHE A 20 13.52 16.10 -2.44
CA PHE A 20 13.09 14.87 -3.13
C PHE A 20 13.69 14.76 -4.54
N ALA A 21 13.61 15.85 -5.34
CA ALA A 21 14.15 15.87 -6.69
C ALA A 21 15.67 15.62 -6.72
N GLU A 22 16.42 16.28 -5.84
CA GLU A 22 17.87 16.09 -5.74
C GLU A 22 18.25 14.69 -5.24
N THR A 23 17.45 14.12 -4.33
CA THR A 23 17.72 12.80 -3.75
C THR A 23 17.52 11.69 -4.77
N ILE A 24 16.41 11.67 -5.51
CA ILE A 24 16.19 10.65 -6.54
C ILE A 24 17.24 10.75 -7.65
N GLN A 25 17.64 11.95 -8.05
CA GLN A 25 18.69 12.15 -9.03
C GLN A 25 20.05 11.69 -8.51
N LYS A 26 20.41 12.05 -7.27
CA LYS A 26 21.70 11.73 -6.67
C LYS A 26 21.93 10.22 -6.53
N TYR A 27 20.89 9.48 -6.18
CA TYR A 27 20.99 8.04 -5.90
C TYR A 27 20.45 7.16 -7.04
N ASP A 28 20.05 7.77 -8.16
CA ASP A 28 19.49 7.08 -9.33
C ASP A 28 18.35 6.14 -8.96
N VAL A 29 17.42 6.61 -8.12
CA VAL A 29 16.28 5.85 -7.63
C VAL A 29 15.04 6.13 -8.50
N ASP A 30 14.38 5.07 -8.99
CA ASP A 30 13.06 5.23 -9.62
C ASP A 30 12.04 5.70 -8.57
N PRO A 31 11.47 6.91 -8.70
CA PRO A 31 10.51 7.44 -7.74
C PRO A 31 9.26 6.55 -7.58
N LYS A 32 8.90 5.74 -8.59
CA LYS A 32 7.80 4.77 -8.50
C LYS A 32 8.06 3.64 -7.50
N SER A 33 9.32 3.44 -7.08
CA SER A 33 9.66 2.47 -6.05
C SER A 33 9.48 3.01 -4.63
N ILE A 34 9.14 4.29 -4.48
CA ILE A 34 8.95 4.96 -3.19
C ILE A 34 7.52 5.49 -3.08
N GLU A 35 6.88 5.20 -1.96
CA GLU A 35 5.58 5.71 -1.56
C GLU A 35 5.74 6.69 -0.40
N ILE A 36 5.13 7.87 -0.50
CA ILE A 36 5.15 8.88 0.54
C ILE A 36 3.87 8.82 1.34
N GLU A 37 3.98 8.49 2.63
CA GLU A 37 2.86 8.28 3.54
C GLU A 37 2.55 9.53 4.37
N LEU A 38 1.27 9.90 4.43
CA LEU A 38 0.75 10.93 5.31
C LEU A 38 -0.35 10.34 6.19
N THR A 39 -0.29 10.61 7.49
CA THR A 39 -1.37 10.20 8.38
C THR A 39 -2.68 10.95 8.06
N GLU A 40 -3.81 10.28 8.30
CA GLU A 40 -5.14 10.86 8.17
C GLU A 40 -5.27 12.21 8.88
N SER A 41 -4.81 12.29 10.13
CA SER A 41 -4.86 13.49 10.96
C SER A 41 -4.11 14.67 10.32
N LEU A 42 -2.99 14.43 9.64
CA LEU A 42 -2.25 15.47 8.94
C LEU A 42 -2.99 15.92 7.68
N ALA A 43 -3.52 15.00 6.90
CA ALA A 43 -4.26 15.28 5.67
C ALA A 43 -5.52 16.15 5.93
N ALA A 44 -6.15 16.01 7.10
CA ALA A 44 -7.36 16.73 7.49
C ALA A 44 -7.13 18.20 7.93
N GLN A 45 -5.91 18.59 8.31
CA GLN A 45 -5.66 19.90 8.92
C GLN A 45 -5.71 21.07 7.94
N ASP A 46 -5.04 20.95 6.80
CA ASP A 46 -5.02 21.96 5.74
C ASP A 46 -5.08 21.27 4.37
N THR A 47 -6.28 20.81 4.05
CA THR A 47 -6.54 20.02 2.85
C THR A 47 -6.05 20.70 1.56
N SER A 48 -6.16 22.03 1.49
CA SER A 48 -5.74 22.80 0.29
C SER A 48 -4.23 22.79 0.13
N PHE A 49 -3.49 23.09 1.18
CA PHE A 49 -2.03 23.06 1.17
C PHE A 49 -1.51 21.64 0.96
N ILE A 50 -2.05 20.67 1.68
CA ILE A 50 -1.65 19.25 1.55
C ILE A 50 -1.91 18.75 0.12
N SER A 51 -3.08 19.06 -0.46
CA SER A 51 -3.38 18.72 -1.86
C SER A 51 -2.38 19.33 -2.84
N PHE A 52 -1.94 20.56 -2.60
CA PHE A 52 -0.91 21.19 -3.42
C PHE A 52 0.43 20.47 -3.31
N VAL A 53 0.88 20.13 -2.09
CA VAL A 53 2.15 19.43 -1.85
C VAL A 53 2.11 18.02 -2.46
N ILE A 54 1.02 17.27 -2.25
CA ILE A 54 0.82 15.92 -2.84
C ILE A 54 0.94 15.97 -4.35
N ARG A 55 0.28 16.92 -5.03
CA ARG A 55 0.43 17.07 -6.49
C ARG A 55 1.88 17.33 -6.92
N LYS A 56 2.64 18.08 -6.13
CA LYS A 56 4.07 18.31 -6.41
C LYS A 56 4.90 17.03 -6.23
N ILE A 57 4.65 16.27 -5.18
CA ILE A 57 5.30 14.97 -4.94
C ILE A 57 4.98 14.00 -6.09
N LYS A 58 3.72 13.89 -6.47
CA LYS A 58 3.29 13.05 -7.61
C LYS A 58 3.90 13.50 -8.94
N SER A 59 4.09 14.81 -9.15
CA SER A 59 4.76 15.31 -10.36
C SER A 59 6.22 14.92 -10.49
N LEU A 60 6.87 14.51 -9.40
CA LEU A 60 8.21 13.90 -9.40
C LEU A 60 8.17 12.39 -9.67
N GLY A 61 6.99 11.78 -9.73
CA GLY A 61 6.80 10.35 -10.01
C GLY A 61 6.61 9.46 -8.78
N PHE A 62 6.59 10.01 -7.57
CA PHE A 62 6.30 9.24 -6.34
C PHE A 62 4.84 8.81 -6.28
N SER A 63 4.59 7.64 -5.66
CA SER A 63 3.28 7.26 -5.14
C SER A 63 3.01 7.95 -3.81
N THR A 64 1.74 8.12 -3.48
CA THR A 64 1.34 8.76 -2.21
C THR A 64 0.22 7.97 -1.53
N SER A 65 0.30 7.83 -0.20
CA SER A 65 -0.72 7.13 0.57
C SER A 65 -1.25 7.96 1.74
N ILE A 66 -2.50 7.67 2.10
CA ILE A 66 -3.07 8.09 3.38
C ILE A 66 -2.98 6.93 4.35
N ASP A 67 -2.33 7.18 5.48
CA ASP A 67 -2.04 6.21 6.52
C ASP A 67 -2.94 6.36 7.75
N ASP A 68 -3.03 5.32 8.59
CA ASP A 68 -3.86 5.30 9.81
C ASP A 68 -5.35 5.62 9.54
N PHE A 69 -5.87 5.21 8.38
CA PHE A 69 -7.25 5.54 8.02
C PHE A 69 -8.25 4.88 8.96
N GLY A 70 -9.06 5.73 9.59
CA GLY A 70 -10.15 5.35 10.48
C GLY A 70 -9.89 5.58 11.95
N ILE A 71 -8.68 5.96 12.36
CA ILE A 71 -8.39 6.36 13.74
C ILE A 71 -8.89 7.79 14.01
N GLY A 72 -9.05 8.61 12.99
CA GLY A 72 -9.40 10.03 13.08
C GLY A 72 -10.88 10.34 12.79
N TYR A 73 -11.27 11.60 13.02
CA TYR A 73 -12.66 12.07 12.93
C TYR A 73 -13.10 12.59 11.55
N SER A 74 -12.28 12.54 10.47
CA SER A 74 -12.53 13.45 9.34
C SER A 74 -12.27 12.96 7.93
N SER A 75 -12.03 11.72 7.72
CA SER A 75 -11.28 11.18 6.60
C SER A 75 -11.90 11.22 5.23
N LEU A 76 -13.22 11.10 5.09
CA LEU A 76 -13.85 11.09 3.77
C LEU A 76 -13.63 12.40 3.01
N SER A 77 -13.51 13.52 3.72
CA SER A 77 -13.21 14.81 3.10
C SER A 77 -11.77 14.88 2.57
N ALA A 78 -10.79 14.34 3.30
CA ALA A 78 -9.41 14.28 2.86
C ALA A 78 -9.27 13.41 1.60
N ILE A 79 -9.82 12.20 1.63
CA ILE A 79 -9.80 11.28 0.48
C ILE A 79 -10.45 11.90 -0.76
N LYS A 80 -11.56 12.63 -0.58
CA LYS A 80 -12.25 13.29 -1.70
C LYS A 80 -11.45 14.41 -2.34
N ASN A 81 -10.68 15.17 -1.53
CA ASN A 81 -10.08 16.44 -1.97
C ASN A 81 -8.58 16.34 -2.26
N ILE A 82 -7.92 15.29 -1.81
CA ILE A 82 -6.50 15.04 -2.03
C ILE A 82 -6.37 13.80 -2.91
N ASP A 83 -5.61 13.92 -3.98
CA ASP A 83 -5.38 12.87 -4.97
C ASP A 83 -4.30 11.88 -4.47
N PHE A 84 -4.65 11.06 -3.47
CA PHE A 84 -3.83 9.93 -3.03
C PHE A 84 -3.95 8.74 -3.99
N ASP A 85 -2.89 7.95 -4.10
CA ASP A 85 -2.87 6.72 -4.89
C ASP A 85 -3.30 5.49 -4.06
N VAL A 86 -3.01 5.51 -2.76
CA VAL A 86 -3.18 4.37 -1.85
C VAL A 86 -3.89 4.81 -0.57
N LEU A 87 -4.75 3.94 -0.04
CA LEU A 87 -5.31 4.04 1.29
C LEU A 87 -4.86 2.85 2.12
N LYS A 88 -4.33 3.11 3.32
CA LYS A 88 -3.92 2.10 4.29
C LYS A 88 -4.95 2.02 5.41
N LEU A 89 -5.64 0.87 5.49
CA LEU A 89 -6.59 0.58 6.55
C LEU A 89 -5.85 0.19 7.81
N ASP A 90 -6.09 0.95 8.88
CA ASP A 90 -5.49 0.68 10.19
C ASP A 90 -5.89 -0.69 10.73
N LYS A 91 -5.00 -1.26 11.56
CA LYS A 91 -5.19 -2.55 12.24
C LYS A 91 -6.52 -2.66 12.97
N SER A 92 -7.04 -1.58 13.56
CA SER A 92 -8.31 -1.60 14.30
C SER A 92 -9.52 -2.06 13.47
N PHE A 93 -9.48 -1.91 12.15
CA PHE A 93 -10.49 -2.49 11.26
C PHE A 93 -10.31 -3.99 11.03
N ILE A 94 -9.09 -4.49 11.22
CA ILE A 94 -8.71 -5.86 10.88
C ILE A 94 -8.85 -6.79 12.09
N ASP A 95 -8.69 -6.28 13.31
CA ASP A 95 -8.63 -7.10 14.52
C ASP A 95 -9.87 -7.96 14.71
N ASP A 96 -11.06 -7.45 14.46
CA ASP A 96 -12.32 -8.15 14.67
C ASP A 96 -12.97 -8.72 13.40
N VAL A 97 -12.31 -8.62 12.24
CA VAL A 97 -12.91 -8.99 10.93
C VAL A 97 -13.32 -10.48 10.85
N GLU A 98 -12.73 -11.33 11.68
CA GLU A 98 -13.00 -12.79 11.72
C GLU A 98 -14.23 -13.14 12.55
N VAL A 99 -14.51 -12.36 13.59
CA VAL A 99 -15.49 -12.70 14.63
C VAL A 99 -16.73 -11.81 14.57
N ASP A 100 -16.62 -10.61 14.01
CA ASP A 100 -17.72 -9.67 13.87
C ASP A 100 -18.07 -9.40 12.39
N LYS A 101 -19.29 -9.82 12.01
CA LYS A 101 -19.80 -9.59 10.66
C LYS A 101 -20.00 -8.11 10.33
N THR A 102 -20.18 -7.27 11.35
CA THR A 102 -20.29 -5.82 11.14
C THR A 102 -18.95 -5.26 10.72
N SER A 103 -17.87 -5.68 11.38
CA SER A 103 -16.48 -5.34 11.02
C SER A 103 -16.12 -5.82 9.61
N GLU A 104 -16.45 -7.08 9.26
CA GLU A 104 -16.26 -7.60 7.90
C GLU A 104 -17.01 -6.76 6.86
N SER A 105 -18.29 -6.43 7.11
CA SER A 105 -19.12 -5.63 6.21
C SER A 105 -18.59 -4.20 6.07
N LEU A 106 -18.08 -3.61 7.14
CA LEU A 106 -17.49 -2.27 7.12
C LEU A 106 -16.23 -2.24 6.26
N VAL A 107 -15.31 -3.17 6.48
CA VAL A 107 -14.08 -3.31 5.68
C VAL A 107 -14.43 -3.49 4.18
N SER A 108 -15.36 -4.38 3.86
CA SER A 108 -15.84 -4.58 2.48
C SER A 108 -16.39 -3.29 1.85
N SER A 109 -17.14 -2.51 2.63
CA SER A 109 -17.72 -1.24 2.17
C SER A 109 -16.64 -0.19 1.91
N ILE A 110 -15.62 -0.12 2.77
CA ILE A 110 -14.48 0.81 2.61
C ILE A 110 -13.67 0.42 1.35
N ILE A 111 -13.35 -0.85 1.17
CA ILE A 111 -12.64 -1.34 -0.03
C ILE A 111 -13.40 -0.92 -1.29
N SER A 112 -14.70 -1.17 -1.34
CA SER A 112 -15.54 -0.81 -2.49
C SER A 112 -15.57 0.70 -2.75
N LEU A 113 -15.64 1.51 -1.69
CA LEU A 113 -15.58 2.98 -1.78
C LEU A 113 -14.26 3.45 -2.38
N VAL A 114 -13.15 2.93 -1.87
CA VAL A 114 -11.79 3.33 -2.26
C VAL A 114 -11.50 2.93 -3.71
N HIS A 115 -11.92 1.73 -4.12
CA HIS A 115 -11.87 1.31 -5.53
C HIS A 115 -12.72 2.21 -6.43
N GLY A 116 -13.89 2.65 -5.96
CA GLY A 116 -14.74 3.63 -6.66
C GLY A 116 -14.02 4.97 -6.89
N LEU A 117 -13.06 5.32 -6.04
CA LEU A 117 -12.17 6.48 -6.18
C LEU A 117 -10.91 6.19 -6.99
N LYS A 118 -10.74 4.96 -7.50
CA LYS A 118 -9.57 4.49 -8.26
C LYS A 118 -8.27 4.51 -7.45
N MET A 119 -8.37 4.30 -6.16
CA MET A 119 -7.24 4.15 -5.24
C MET A 119 -7.02 2.68 -4.94
N PHE A 120 -5.78 2.36 -4.56
CA PHE A 120 -5.35 1.05 -4.08
C PHE A 120 -5.60 0.94 -2.58
N VAL A 121 -5.96 -0.24 -2.07
CA VAL A 121 -6.23 -0.45 -0.64
C VAL A 121 -5.24 -1.44 -0.04
N ILE A 122 -4.60 -1.05 1.04
CA ILE A 122 -3.72 -1.91 1.83
C ILE A 122 -4.35 -2.11 3.21
N ALA A 123 -4.46 -3.36 3.68
CA ALA A 123 -4.80 -3.64 5.07
C ALA A 123 -3.52 -3.81 5.89
N GLU A 124 -3.44 -3.09 7.00
CA GLU A 124 -2.32 -3.16 7.92
C GLU A 124 -2.61 -4.03 9.14
N GLY A 125 -1.54 -4.47 9.80
CA GLY A 125 -1.65 -5.24 11.04
C GLY A 125 -2.26 -6.63 10.88
N VAL A 126 -2.25 -7.21 9.68
CA VAL A 126 -2.74 -8.58 9.44
C VAL A 126 -1.77 -9.59 10.07
N GLU A 127 -2.29 -10.47 10.94
CA GLU A 127 -1.48 -11.36 11.75
C GLU A 127 -1.73 -12.85 11.50
N ASN A 128 -2.86 -13.23 10.90
CA ASN A 128 -3.23 -14.63 10.76
C ASN A 128 -3.88 -15.00 9.41
N PRO A 129 -3.90 -16.31 9.05
CA PRO A 129 -4.44 -16.79 7.76
C PRO A 129 -5.94 -16.54 7.57
N SER A 130 -6.73 -16.48 8.64
CA SER A 130 -8.17 -16.26 8.56
C SER A 130 -8.46 -14.85 8.10
N GLN A 131 -7.78 -13.85 8.67
CA GLN A 131 -7.85 -12.45 8.23
C GLN A 131 -7.50 -12.35 6.74
N VAL A 132 -6.39 -12.96 6.31
CA VAL A 132 -5.99 -13.00 4.89
C VAL A 132 -7.10 -13.59 4.01
N SER A 133 -7.72 -14.69 4.45
CA SER A 133 -8.78 -15.36 3.68
C SER A 133 -10.02 -14.47 3.52
N ILE A 134 -10.41 -13.76 4.56
CA ILE A 134 -11.56 -12.85 4.54
C ILE A 134 -11.27 -11.64 3.65
N LEU A 135 -10.12 -10.99 3.86
CA LEU A 135 -9.73 -9.81 3.08
C LEU A 135 -9.65 -10.11 1.57
N LYS A 136 -9.13 -11.27 1.20
CA LYS A 136 -9.09 -11.72 -0.20
C LYS A 136 -10.48 -11.92 -0.84
N LYS A 137 -11.52 -12.26 -0.05
CA LYS A 137 -12.89 -12.38 -0.58
C LYS A 137 -13.48 -11.03 -0.98
N HIS A 138 -12.96 -9.95 -0.41
CA HIS A 138 -13.42 -8.59 -0.65
C HIS A 138 -12.52 -7.80 -1.62
N ASP A 139 -11.71 -8.52 -2.42
CA ASP A 139 -10.83 -7.96 -3.46
C ASP A 139 -9.83 -6.92 -2.94
N LEU A 140 -9.35 -7.08 -1.69
CA LEU A 140 -8.29 -6.24 -1.14
C LEU A 140 -7.01 -6.36 -1.99
N ASP A 141 -6.37 -5.24 -2.30
CA ASP A 141 -5.24 -5.19 -3.21
C ASP A 141 -3.93 -5.69 -2.58
N ALA A 142 -3.64 -5.29 -1.35
CA ALA A 142 -2.44 -5.72 -0.65
C ALA A 142 -2.64 -5.83 0.87
N ILE A 143 -1.73 -6.56 1.50
CA ILE A 143 -1.74 -6.83 2.94
C ILE A 143 -0.35 -6.55 3.50
N GLN A 144 -0.30 -5.86 4.62
CA GLN A 144 0.89 -5.63 5.42
C GLN A 144 0.66 -6.12 6.85
N GLY A 145 1.61 -6.87 7.42
CA GLY A 145 1.51 -7.29 8.81
C GLY A 145 2.40 -8.47 9.18
N TYR A 146 2.32 -8.83 10.45
CA TYR A 146 3.15 -9.89 11.05
C TYR A 146 2.84 -11.29 10.51
N TYR A 147 1.75 -11.45 9.76
CA TYR A 147 1.51 -12.67 8.99
C TYR A 147 2.65 -12.99 8.02
N PHE A 148 3.30 -11.99 7.45
CA PHE A 148 4.42 -12.19 6.53
C PHE A 148 5.77 -12.11 7.24
N ALA A 149 6.03 -11.00 7.92
CA ALA A 149 7.25 -10.80 8.71
C ALA A 149 7.04 -9.68 9.73
N LYS A 150 7.75 -9.75 10.85
CA LYS A 150 7.97 -8.62 11.76
C LYS A 150 9.00 -7.67 11.14
N PRO A 151 9.15 -6.44 11.66
CA PRO A 151 10.25 -5.57 11.24
C PRO A 151 11.60 -6.32 11.29
N LEU A 152 12.35 -6.23 10.21
CA LEU A 152 13.61 -6.93 9.98
C LEU A 152 14.76 -5.94 9.87
N GLU A 153 15.95 -6.38 10.23
CA GLU A 153 17.19 -5.68 9.88
C GLU A 153 17.40 -5.72 8.36
N VAL A 154 18.15 -4.75 7.82
CA VAL A 154 18.34 -4.59 6.37
C VAL A 154 18.81 -5.87 5.69
N SER A 155 19.80 -6.56 6.28
CA SER A 155 20.33 -7.81 5.72
C SER A 155 19.33 -8.95 5.71
N GLU A 156 18.44 -9.04 6.71
CA GLU A 156 17.38 -10.04 6.78
C GLU A 156 16.28 -9.72 5.74
N PHE A 157 15.96 -8.44 5.57
CA PHE A 157 15.01 -8.01 4.55
C PHE A 157 15.50 -8.28 3.13
N GLU A 158 16.78 -8.03 2.85
CA GLU A 158 17.42 -8.36 1.56
C GLU A 158 17.35 -9.87 1.27
N ALA A 159 17.67 -10.71 2.27
CA ALA A 159 17.57 -12.16 2.14
C ALA A 159 16.13 -12.63 1.87
N LEU A 160 15.14 -12.01 2.53
CA LEU A 160 13.72 -12.29 2.29
C LEU A 160 13.28 -11.93 0.87
N LEU A 161 13.73 -10.79 0.37
CA LEU A 161 13.45 -10.36 -1.01
C LEU A 161 14.03 -11.32 -2.05
N ASP A 162 15.25 -11.79 -1.83
CA ASP A 162 15.91 -12.73 -2.75
C ASP A 162 15.24 -14.11 -2.74
N HIS A 163 14.81 -14.57 -1.56
CA HIS A 163 14.04 -15.81 -1.44
C HIS A 163 12.71 -15.72 -2.19
N ASN A 164 11.98 -14.64 -2.04
CA ASN A 164 10.71 -14.42 -2.72
C ASN A 164 10.86 -14.35 -4.24
N LYS A 165 11.91 -13.69 -4.75
CA LYS A 165 12.23 -13.69 -6.19
C LYS A 165 12.49 -15.10 -6.72
N PHE A 166 13.15 -15.94 -5.91
CA PHE A 166 13.45 -17.32 -6.29
C PHE A 166 12.19 -18.20 -6.36
N GLU A 167 11.26 -18.04 -5.38
CA GLU A 167 9.98 -18.77 -5.39
C GLU A 167 9.05 -18.30 -6.53
N GLU A 168 9.01 -17.01 -6.83
CA GLU A 168 8.28 -16.50 -7.99
C GLU A 168 8.83 -17.04 -9.33
N ALA A 169 10.15 -17.14 -9.47
CA ALA A 169 10.79 -17.69 -10.65
C ALA A 169 10.41 -19.17 -10.84
N LYS A 170 10.47 -19.98 -9.78
CA LYS A 170 10.03 -21.39 -9.80
C LYS A 170 8.56 -21.54 -10.18
N THR A 171 7.69 -20.69 -9.63
CA THR A 171 6.25 -20.72 -9.92
C THR A 171 5.95 -20.38 -11.38
N LYS A 172 6.68 -19.42 -11.98
CA LYS A 172 6.57 -19.07 -13.40
C LYS A 172 7.05 -20.18 -14.32
N GLU A 173 8.14 -20.85 -13.97
CA GLU A 173 8.66 -22.01 -14.72
C GLU A 173 7.71 -23.19 -14.69
N THR A 174 7.17 -23.53 -13.53
CA THR A 174 6.19 -24.61 -13.36
C THR A 174 4.90 -24.35 -14.15
N LYS A 175 4.39 -23.11 -14.16
CA LYS A 175 3.24 -22.72 -14.99
C LYS A 175 3.54 -22.80 -16.48
N LYS A 176 4.77 -22.50 -16.90
CA LYS A 176 5.21 -22.54 -18.30
C LYS A 176 5.39 -24.00 -18.78
N ALA A 177 5.89 -24.88 -17.92
CA ALA A 177 6.01 -26.31 -18.17
C ALA A 177 4.62 -26.96 -18.33
N ASN A 178 3.69 -26.70 -17.40
CA ASN A 178 2.33 -27.24 -17.46
C ASN A 178 1.50 -26.75 -18.67
N ARG A 179 1.80 -25.54 -19.20
CA ARG A 179 1.19 -25.06 -20.45
C ARG A 179 1.74 -25.75 -21.69
N ARG A 180 3.00 -26.19 -21.67
CA ARG A 180 3.62 -26.92 -22.80
C ARG A 180 3.10 -28.36 -22.88
N THR A 181 2.89 -29.02 -21.74
CA THR A 181 2.35 -30.38 -21.70
C THR A 181 0.87 -30.46 -22.11
N LYS A 182 0.06 -29.41 -21.83
CA LYS A 182 -1.34 -29.34 -22.31
C LYS A 182 -1.48 -29.06 -23.81
N LYS A 183 -0.52 -28.41 -24.45
CA LYS A 183 -0.55 -28.15 -25.92
C LYS A 183 -0.03 -29.34 -26.76
N GLY A 184 0.65 -30.29 -26.16
CA GLY A 184 1.18 -31.48 -26.88
C GLY A 184 0.27 -32.70 -26.80
N GLY A 185 -0.94 -32.61 -26.21
CA GLY A 185 -1.89 -33.69 -26.02
C GLY A 185 -3.04 -33.76 -27.02
N ASP A 186 -3.22 -32.74 -27.85
CA ASP A 186 -4.33 -32.67 -28.82
C ASP A 186 -3.94 -32.99 -30.28
N GLU A 187 -2.75 -33.56 -30.51
CA GLU A 187 -2.36 -34.12 -31.81
C GLU A 187 -2.11 -35.63 -31.67
N LYS A 188 -3.21 -36.39 -31.58
CA LYS A 188 -3.23 -37.81 -31.99
C LYS A 188 -4.64 -38.26 -32.31
#